data_5ba9b8214eff55ef987f0bcccfd15ccb
#
_entry.id   5ba9b8214eff55ef987f0bcccfd15ccb
#
_cell.length_a   1.000
_cell.length_b   1.000
_cell.length_c   1.000
_cell.angle_alpha   90.00
_cell.angle_beta   90.00
_cell.angle_gamma   90.00
#
_symmetry.space_group_name_H-M   'P 1'
#
loop_
_entity.id
_entity.type
_entity.pdbx_description
1 polymer ?
#
loop_
_entity_poly.entity_id
_entity_poly.type
_entity_poly.pdbx_seq_one_letter_code
_entity_poly.pdbx_strand_id
1 'polypeptide(L)'
;PVQDRVQDFVDRRFYAAKVDLGNAIRAFSDKISDVIDRQELMNLLLDRTVELLQIGYGAVYIRDDGDNMAAIKKNNISDERFDSIPVSKEVFDELERGDPVFEGDDTFDTLHPGMRQTFTMLVPLTIVREGSRELTGLLALGPRLSGMGYSSDDETLMTTLVEAASRALRV
;
A
#
# COMPACT_ATOMS: atom_id res chain seq x y z
N PRO A 1 4.50 -5.50 38.49
CA PRO A 1 3.71 -4.30 38.36
C PRO A 1 2.82 -4.33 37.13
N VAL A 2 1.73 -3.62 37.19
CA VAL A 2 0.72 -3.54 36.11
C VAL A 2 1.33 -3.03 34.80
N GLN A 3 2.31 -2.16 34.88
CA GLN A 3 2.98 -1.54 33.73
C GLN A 3 3.70 -2.59 32.86
N ASP A 4 4.39 -3.54 33.48
CA ASP A 4 5.11 -4.61 32.77
C ASP A 4 4.15 -5.56 32.05
N ARG A 5 2.99 -5.83 32.64
CA ARG A 5 1.96 -6.69 32.04
C ARG A 5 1.31 -6.05 30.80
N VAL A 6 1.09 -4.73 30.86
CA VAL A 6 0.54 -3.98 29.72
C VAL A 6 1.54 -3.96 28.56
N GLN A 7 2.81 -3.76 28.86
CA GLN A 7 3.88 -3.78 27.87
C GLN A 7 4.01 -5.16 27.22
N ASP A 8 3.99 -6.23 28.00
CA ASP A 8 4.01 -7.61 27.50
C ASP A 8 2.81 -7.91 26.57
N PHE A 9 1.63 -7.42 26.93
CA PHE A 9 0.43 -7.57 26.12
C PHE A 9 0.55 -6.84 24.78
N VAL A 10 1.04 -5.61 24.80
CA VAL A 10 1.28 -4.81 23.59
C VAL A 10 2.33 -5.49 22.71
N ASP A 11 3.44 -5.95 23.28
CA ASP A 11 4.52 -6.61 22.57
C ASP A 11 4.05 -7.92 21.91
N ARG A 12 3.24 -8.72 22.62
CA ARG A 12 2.66 -9.95 22.06
C ARG A 12 1.71 -9.66 20.91
N ARG A 13 0.86 -8.68 21.05
CA ARG A 13 -0.09 -8.29 19.99
C ARG A 13 0.65 -7.78 18.77
N PHE A 14 1.69 -6.99 18.99
CA PHE A 14 2.55 -6.48 17.94
C PHE A 14 3.31 -7.61 17.23
N TYR A 15 3.86 -8.55 18.00
CA TYR A 15 4.53 -9.74 17.46
C TYR A 15 3.56 -10.62 16.65
N ALA A 16 2.34 -10.83 17.14
CA ALA A 16 1.32 -11.58 16.44
C ALA A 16 0.96 -10.92 15.09
N ALA A 17 0.84 -9.58 15.06
CA ALA A 17 0.60 -8.85 13.82
C ALA A 17 1.72 -9.04 12.80
N LYS A 18 2.99 -9.04 13.24
CA LYS A 18 4.14 -9.32 12.38
C LYS A 18 4.14 -10.75 11.84
N VAL A 19 3.82 -11.72 12.68
CA VAL A 19 3.73 -13.13 12.29
C VAL A 19 2.60 -13.31 11.28
N ASP A 20 1.45 -12.69 11.52
CA ASP A 20 0.30 -12.75 10.61
C ASP A 20 0.64 -12.14 9.25
N LEU A 21 1.36 -11.02 9.22
CA LEU A 21 1.81 -10.41 7.99
C LEU A 21 2.82 -11.30 7.26
N GLY A 22 3.77 -11.89 7.98
CA GLY A 22 4.73 -12.84 7.42
C GLY A 22 4.05 -14.07 6.82
N ASN A 23 3.04 -14.59 7.49
CA ASN A 23 2.21 -15.70 7.00
C ASN A 23 1.40 -15.29 5.78
N ALA A 24 0.85 -14.07 5.79
CA ALA A 24 0.11 -13.51 4.65
C ALA A 24 1.01 -13.37 3.42
N ILE A 25 2.24 -12.92 3.59
CA ILE A 25 3.23 -12.82 2.50
C ILE A 25 3.56 -14.20 1.93
N ARG A 26 3.74 -15.21 2.77
CA ARG A 26 4.00 -16.58 2.32
C ARG A 26 2.81 -17.18 1.58
N ALA A 27 1.61 -17.05 2.14
CA ALA A 27 0.38 -17.52 1.51
C ALA A 27 0.16 -16.81 0.17
N PHE A 28 0.47 -15.53 0.11
CA PHE A 28 0.41 -14.72 -1.09
C PHE A 28 1.42 -15.21 -2.13
N SER A 29 2.67 -15.49 -1.73
CA SER A 29 3.70 -16.03 -2.62
C SER A 29 3.34 -17.41 -3.16
N ASP A 30 2.76 -18.28 -2.34
CA ASP A 30 2.30 -19.60 -2.75
C ASP A 30 1.14 -19.50 -3.76
N LYS A 31 0.22 -18.59 -3.50
CA LYS A 31 -0.95 -18.35 -4.37
C LYS A 31 -0.56 -17.74 -5.72
N ILE A 32 0.50 -16.97 -5.75
CA ILE A 32 1.02 -16.31 -6.96
C ILE A 32 1.46 -17.30 -8.02
N SER A 33 1.96 -18.47 -7.64
CA SER A 33 2.30 -19.51 -8.61
C SER A 33 1.09 -19.93 -9.45
N ASP A 34 -0.13 -19.68 -8.94
CA ASP A 34 -1.39 -20.03 -9.56
C ASP A 34 -2.13 -18.83 -10.19
N VAL A 35 -1.73 -17.59 -9.86
CA VAL A 35 -2.43 -16.37 -10.34
C VAL A 35 -1.70 -15.79 -11.55
N ILE A 36 -2.42 -15.74 -12.68
CA ILE A 36 -1.90 -15.22 -13.94
C ILE A 36 -2.22 -13.72 -14.12
N ASP A 37 -3.20 -13.18 -13.38
CA ASP A 37 -3.69 -11.81 -13.54
C ASP A 37 -3.06 -10.85 -12.53
N ARG A 38 -2.30 -9.88 -13.02
CA ARG A 38 -1.68 -8.82 -12.21
C ARG A 38 -2.68 -7.98 -11.43
N GLN A 39 -3.81 -7.69 -12.05
CA GLN A 39 -4.85 -6.86 -11.42
C GLN A 39 -5.47 -7.60 -10.25
N GLU A 40 -5.74 -8.88 -10.41
CA GLU A 40 -6.25 -9.72 -9.34
C GLU A 40 -5.28 -9.79 -8.16
N LEU A 41 -3.99 -9.87 -8.45
CA LEU A 41 -2.93 -9.85 -7.45
C LEU A 41 -2.90 -8.53 -6.68
N MET A 42 -2.97 -7.40 -7.39
CA MET A 42 -3.02 -6.08 -6.76
C MET A 42 -4.28 -5.89 -5.91
N ASN A 43 -5.41 -6.40 -6.38
CA ASN A 43 -6.66 -6.36 -5.62
C ASN A 43 -6.56 -7.15 -4.32
N LEU A 44 -5.96 -8.34 -4.38
CA LEU A 44 -5.72 -9.16 -3.20
C LEU A 44 -4.78 -8.44 -2.22
N LEU A 45 -3.75 -7.79 -2.73
CA LEU A 45 -2.80 -7.03 -1.94
C LEU A 45 -3.50 -5.89 -1.19
N LEU A 46 -4.39 -5.15 -1.87
CA LEU A 46 -5.18 -4.10 -1.23
C LEU A 46 -6.03 -4.66 -0.08
N ASP A 47 -6.79 -5.70 -0.35
CA ASP A 47 -7.69 -6.29 0.65
C ASP A 47 -6.93 -6.78 1.87
N ARG A 48 -5.82 -7.45 1.67
CA ARG A 48 -4.99 -7.95 2.77
C ARG A 48 -4.33 -6.83 3.55
N THR A 49 -3.86 -5.79 2.89
CA THR A 49 -3.25 -4.63 3.54
C THR A 49 -4.28 -3.89 4.40
N VAL A 50 -5.46 -3.63 3.85
CA VAL A 50 -6.55 -2.96 4.57
C VAL A 50 -6.96 -3.78 5.82
N GLU A 51 -7.07 -5.09 5.68
CA GLU A 51 -7.43 -5.97 6.77
C GLU A 51 -6.36 -6.03 7.86
N LEU A 52 -5.11 -6.29 7.47
CA LEU A 52 -4.00 -6.52 8.43
C LEU A 52 -3.60 -5.25 9.18
N LEU A 53 -3.60 -4.11 8.52
CA LEU A 53 -3.24 -2.83 9.15
C LEU A 53 -4.44 -2.09 9.72
N GLN A 54 -5.64 -2.65 9.58
CA GLN A 54 -6.88 -2.04 10.05
C GLN A 54 -7.06 -0.61 9.51
N ILE A 55 -6.99 -0.50 8.21
CA ILE A 55 -7.17 0.75 7.46
C ILE A 55 -8.64 0.91 7.15
N GLY A 56 -9.16 2.13 7.25
CA GLY A 56 -10.58 2.40 7.04
C GLY A 56 -11.03 2.24 5.59
N TYR A 57 -10.18 2.62 4.64
CA TYR A 57 -10.47 2.52 3.21
C TYR A 57 -9.18 2.61 2.39
N GLY A 58 -9.25 2.16 1.16
CA GLY A 58 -8.11 2.22 0.25
C GLY A 58 -8.52 1.95 -1.19
N ALA A 59 -7.59 2.15 -2.11
CA ALA A 59 -7.80 1.89 -3.53
C ALA A 59 -6.51 1.41 -4.20
N VAL A 60 -6.66 0.65 -5.27
CA VAL A 60 -5.56 0.27 -6.16
C VAL A 60 -5.72 1.02 -7.47
N TYR A 61 -4.67 1.67 -7.88
CA TYR A 61 -4.60 2.38 -9.15
C TYR A 61 -3.57 1.77 -10.07
N ILE A 62 -3.85 1.80 -11.37
CA ILE A 62 -2.88 1.48 -12.42
C ILE A 62 -2.76 2.67 -13.36
N ARG A 63 -1.62 2.79 -14.00
CA ARG A 63 -1.39 3.83 -14.99
C ARG A 63 -2.31 3.59 -16.20
N ASP A 64 -3.04 4.62 -16.61
CA ASP A 64 -3.77 4.60 -17.88
C ASP A 64 -2.89 5.16 -19.01
N ASP A 65 -3.47 5.35 -20.20
CA ASP A 65 -2.74 5.83 -21.38
C ASP A 65 -2.35 7.32 -21.33
N GLY A 66 -2.65 8.02 -20.22
CA GLY A 66 -2.34 9.43 -20.00
C GLY A 66 -1.54 9.67 -18.74
N ASP A 67 -1.67 10.88 -18.18
CA ASP A 67 -1.01 11.29 -16.94
C ASP A 67 -1.85 10.92 -15.71
N ASN A 68 -2.91 10.14 -15.88
CA ASN A 68 -3.81 9.73 -14.82
C ASN A 68 -3.57 8.28 -14.41
N MET A 69 -3.96 7.98 -13.18
CA MET A 69 -4.03 6.63 -12.66
C MET A 69 -5.50 6.24 -12.53
N ALA A 70 -5.87 5.08 -13.05
CA ALA A 70 -7.24 4.57 -13.01
C ALA A 70 -7.41 3.52 -11.90
N ALA A 71 -8.48 3.65 -11.12
CA ALA A 71 -8.77 2.69 -10.05
C ALA A 71 -9.25 1.37 -10.65
N ILE A 72 -8.60 0.28 -10.25
CA ILE A 72 -9.06 -1.07 -10.58
C ILE A 72 -9.86 -1.69 -9.44
N LYS A 73 -9.68 -1.18 -8.23
CA LYS A 73 -10.47 -1.57 -7.07
C LYS A 73 -10.48 -0.45 -6.04
N LYS A 74 -11.65 -0.25 -5.42
CA LYS A 74 -11.84 0.63 -4.27
C LYS A 74 -12.43 -0.17 -3.12
N ASN A 75 -11.86 -0.02 -1.94
CA ASN A 75 -12.33 -0.66 -0.72
C ASN A 75 -12.88 0.42 0.22
N ASN A 76 -14.18 0.35 0.50
CA ASN A 76 -14.91 1.34 1.33
C ASN A 76 -14.83 2.79 0.79
N ILE A 77 -14.66 2.96 -0.49
CA ILE A 77 -14.72 4.25 -1.18
C ILE A 77 -15.80 4.15 -2.25
N SER A 78 -16.86 4.94 -2.12
CA SER A 78 -17.96 4.98 -3.09
C SER A 78 -17.92 6.19 -4.03
N ASP A 79 -17.08 7.17 -3.73
CA ASP A 79 -16.99 8.41 -4.48
C ASP A 79 -16.32 8.19 -5.86
N GLU A 80 -17.04 8.45 -6.93
CA GLU A 80 -16.58 8.29 -8.30
C GLU A 80 -15.42 9.22 -8.67
N ARG A 81 -15.19 10.30 -7.92
CA ARG A 81 -14.05 11.19 -8.13
C ARG A 81 -12.71 10.47 -7.96
N PHE A 82 -12.70 9.34 -7.25
CA PHE A 82 -11.52 8.52 -7.04
C PHE A 82 -11.36 7.40 -8.07
N ASP A 83 -12.22 7.32 -9.08
CA ASP A 83 -12.07 6.33 -10.15
C ASP A 83 -10.88 6.64 -11.07
N SER A 84 -10.52 7.92 -11.20
CA SER A 84 -9.34 8.35 -11.93
C SER A 84 -8.71 9.54 -11.19
N ILE A 85 -7.42 9.45 -10.94
CA ILE A 85 -6.70 10.48 -10.21
C ILE A 85 -5.55 11.05 -11.06
N PRO A 86 -5.38 12.37 -11.07
CA PRO A 86 -4.21 12.96 -11.70
C PRO A 86 -2.99 12.75 -10.81
N VAL A 87 -1.87 12.40 -11.42
CA VAL A 87 -0.61 12.23 -10.71
C VAL A 87 0.43 13.13 -11.36
N SER A 88 0.98 14.08 -10.60
CA SER A 88 2.02 14.97 -11.10
C SER A 88 3.30 14.21 -11.41
N LYS A 89 4.15 14.77 -12.23
CA LYS A 89 5.43 14.17 -12.57
C LYS A 89 6.32 13.98 -11.32
N GLU A 90 6.30 14.94 -10.40
CA GLU A 90 7.07 14.86 -9.15
C GLU A 90 6.65 13.66 -8.30
N VAL A 91 5.35 13.47 -8.14
CA VAL A 91 4.81 12.33 -7.40
C VAL A 91 5.11 11.02 -8.13
N PHE A 92 4.92 11.01 -9.45
CA PHE A 92 5.21 9.83 -10.27
C PHE A 92 6.67 9.41 -10.15
N ASP A 93 7.61 10.36 -10.25
CA ASP A 93 9.05 10.09 -10.16
C ASP A 93 9.42 9.52 -8.78
N GLU A 94 8.84 10.05 -7.72
CA GLU A 94 9.05 9.55 -6.35
C GLU A 94 8.54 8.12 -6.19
N LEU A 95 7.33 7.86 -6.67
CA LEU A 95 6.72 6.52 -6.62
C LEU A 95 7.50 5.52 -7.47
N GLU A 96 8.02 5.94 -8.62
CA GLU A 96 8.80 5.07 -9.51
C GLU A 96 10.11 4.62 -8.87
N ARG A 97 10.66 5.40 -7.94
CA ARG A 97 11.83 4.98 -7.13
C ARG A 97 11.51 3.84 -6.18
N GLY A 98 10.24 3.57 -5.95
CA GLY A 98 9.79 2.52 -5.05
C GLY A 98 9.61 2.97 -3.60
N ASP A 99 9.65 4.27 -3.35
CA ASP A 99 9.50 4.82 -2.00
C ASP A 99 8.05 5.19 -1.72
N PRO A 100 7.48 4.76 -0.57
CA PRO A 100 6.17 5.22 -0.16
C PRO A 100 6.16 6.72 0.10
N VAL A 101 5.02 7.35 -0.19
CA VAL A 101 4.81 8.79 0.08
C VAL A 101 3.80 8.90 1.22
N PHE A 102 4.20 9.57 2.30
CA PHE A 102 3.39 9.70 3.51
C PHE A 102 2.87 11.13 3.67
N GLU A 103 1.75 11.24 4.38
CA GLU A 103 1.26 12.53 4.87
C GLU A 103 2.38 13.22 5.66
N GLY A 104 2.66 14.47 5.32
CA GLY A 104 3.76 15.25 5.89
C GLY A 104 5.01 15.31 5.03
N ASP A 105 5.15 14.43 4.03
CA ASP A 105 6.23 14.53 3.05
C ASP A 105 5.98 15.68 2.08
N ASP A 106 7.06 16.35 1.64
CA ASP A 106 6.94 17.46 0.67
C ASP A 106 6.25 17.02 -0.63
N THR A 107 6.56 15.81 -1.09
CA THR A 107 5.94 15.24 -2.28
C THR A 107 4.43 15.04 -2.10
N PHE A 108 4.01 14.62 -0.90
CA PHE A 108 2.60 14.45 -0.58
C PHE A 108 1.84 15.78 -0.68
N ASP A 109 2.47 16.88 -0.28
CA ASP A 109 1.88 18.21 -0.33
C ASP A 109 1.63 18.69 -1.77
N THR A 110 2.28 18.09 -2.76
CA THR A 110 2.05 18.38 -4.19
C THR A 110 0.84 17.66 -4.78
N LEU A 111 0.25 16.72 -4.04
CA LEU A 111 -0.93 15.99 -4.49
C LEU A 111 -2.15 16.92 -4.63
N HIS A 112 -3.05 16.52 -5.50
CA HIS A 112 -4.35 17.16 -5.62
C HIS A 112 -5.06 17.21 -4.25
N PRO A 113 -5.71 18.35 -3.88
CA PRO A 113 -6.33 18.51 -2.56
C PRO A 113 -7.28 17.38 -2.17
N GLY A 114 -8.06 16.86 -3.10
CA GLY A 114 -8.96 15.73 -2.84
C GLY A 114 -8.24 14.48 -2.37
N MET A 115 -7.07 14.20 -2.94
CA MET A 115 -6.24 13.07 -2.53
C MET A 115 -5.60 13.31 -1.17
N ARG A 116 -5.06 14.50 -0.94
CA ARG A 116 -4.43 14.84 0.35
C ARG A 116 -5.39 14.76 1.53
N GLN A 117 -6.66 15.08 1.29
CA GLN A 117 -7.70 15.05 2.31
C GLN A 117 -8.23 13.63 2.56
N THR A 118 -8.09 12.74 1.60
CA THR A 118 -8.67 11.40 1.64
C THR A 118 -7.64 10.34 2.04
N PHE A 119 -6.45 10.39 1.45
CA PHE A 119 -5.41 9.38 1.70
C PHE A 119 -4.32 9.94 2.61
N THR A 120 -3.68 9.04 3.33
CA THR A 120 -2.55 9.35 4.23
C THR A 120 -1.24 8.71 3.76
N MET A 121 -1.33 7.75 2.86
CA MET A 121 -0.15 7.05 2.36
C MET A 121 -0.40 6.57 0.94
N LEU A 122 0.62 6.75 0.10
CA LEU A 122 0.68 6.17 -1.24
C LEU A 122 1.82 5.16 -1.29
N VAL A 123 1.52 3.93 -1.67
CA VAL A 123 2.50 2.84 -1.69
C VAL A 123 2.69 2.38 -3.14
N PRO A 124 3.88 2.57 -3.70
CA PRO A 124 4.13 2.17 -5.08
C PRO A 124 4.24 0.67 -5.24
N LEU A 125 3.70 0.17 -6.34
CA LEU A 125 3.89 -1.21 -6.79
C LEU A 125 4.77 -1.15 -8.04
N THR A 126 6.02 -1.51 -7.87
CA THR A 126 7.03 -1.41 -8.93
C THR A 126 7.56 -2.77 -9.31
N ILE A 127 8.05 -2.88 -10.54
CA ILE A 127 8.80 -4.04 -11.02
C ILE A 127 10.16 -3.58 -11.50
N VAL A 128 11.16 -4.45 -11.42
CA VAL A 128 12.49 -4.19 -11.96
C VAL A 128 12.65 -5.01 -13.25
N ARG A 129 12.90 -4.32 -14.35
CA ARG A 129 13.19 -4.94 -15.66
C ARG A 129 14.48 -4.34 -16.22
N GLU A 130 15.41 -5.20 -16.59
CA GLU A 130 16.68 -4.79 -17.22
C GLU A 130 17.42 -3.72 -16.41
N GLY A 131 17.37 -3.83 -15.07
CA GLY A 131 18.01 -2.87 -14.18
C GLY A 131 17.26 -1.56 -13.94
N SER A 132 16.13 -1.37 -14.62
CA SER A 132 15.24 -0.21 -14.42
C SER A 132 14.03 -0.58 -13.60
N ARG A 133 13.62 0.33 -12.71
CA ARG A 133 12.41 0.19 -11.93
C ARG A 133 11.26 0.87 -12.65
N GLU A 134 10.15 0.15 -12.80
CA GLU A 134 8.95 0.62 -13.48
C GLU A 134 7.76 0.60 -12.52
N LEU A 135 7.01 1.69 -12.45
CA LEU A 135 5.79 1.77 -11.64
C LEU A 135 4.65 1.05 -12.38
N THR A 136 4.13 -0.02 -11.79
CA THR A 136 2.99 -0.79 -12.35
C THR A 136 1.68 -0.41 -11.72
N GLY A 137 1.69 -0.01 -10.47
CA GLY A 137 0.48 0.32 -9.75
C GLY A 137 0.74 1.12 -8.49
N LEU A 138 -0.32 1.49 -7.82
CA LEU A 138 -0.29 2.33 -6.64
C LEU A 138 -1.38 1.89 -5.67
N LEU A 139 -0.99 1.69 -4.41
CA LEU A 139 -1.96 1.58 -3.33
C LEU A 139 -2.13 2.95 -2.68
N ALA A 140 -3.33 3.47 -2.68
CA ALA A 140 -3.69 4.68 -1.93
C ALA A 140 -4.46 4.26 -0.69
N LEU A 141 -3.92 4.57 0.48
CA LEU A 141 -4.44 4.10 1.75
C LEU A 141 -4.91 5.26 2.61
N GLY A 142 -6.10 5.11 3.20
CA GLY A 142 -6.65 6.04 4.15
C GLY A 142 -6.07 5.86 5.55
N PRO A 143 -6.60 6.63 6.52
CA PRO A 143 -6.14 6.53 7.90
C PRO A 143 -6.52 5.18 8.53
N ARG A 144 -5.75 4.79 9.54
CA ARG A 144 -6.06 3.60 10.33
C ARG A 144 -7.34 3.82 11.14
N LEU A 145 -8.10 2.75 11.33
CA LEU A 145 -9.32 2.79 12.16
C LEU A 145 -9.05 3.23 13.59
N SER A 146 -7.84 3.00 14.10
CA SER A 146 -7.42 3.45 15.43
C SER A 146 -7.27 4.96 15.55
N GLY A 147 -7.21 5.69 14.43
CA GLY A 147 -6.88 7.11 14.39
C GLY A 147 -5.41 7.43 14.63
N MET A 148 -4.59 6.42 14.89
CA MET A 148 -3.15 6.57 15.06
C MET A 148 -2.44 6.53 13.71
N GLY A 149 -1.33 7.27 13.59
CA GLY A 149 -0.50 7.24 12.40
C GLY A 149 0.24 5.91 12.25
N TYR A 150 0.90 5.73 11.12
CA TYR A 150 1.72 4.56 10.85
C TYR A 150 3.03 4.66 11.62
N SER A 151 3.41 3.57 12.28
CA SER A 151 4.69 3.47 13.00
C SER A 151 5.83 3.11 12.04
N SER A 152 7.07 3.22 12.51
CA SER A 152 8.24 2.76 11.75
C SER A 152 8.14 1.27 11.41
N ASP A 153 7.57 0.48 12.31
CA ASP A 153 7.35 -0.95 12.06
C ASP A 153 6.29 -1.20 11.01
N ASP A 154 5.23 -0.41 11.00
CA ASP A 154 4.21 -0.46 9.94
C ASP A 154 4.83 -0.15 8.57
N GLU A 155 5.69 0.85 8.51
CA GLU A 155 6.43 1.21 7.29
C GLU A 155 7.33 0.07 6.82
N THR A 156 8.03 -0.58 7.75
CA THR A 156 8.88 -1.74 7.45
C THR A 156 8.05 -2.91 6.91
N LEU A 157 6.91 -3.18 7.53
CA LEU A 157 5.99 -4.22 7.08
C LEU A 157 5.45 -3.92 5.68
N MET A 158 5.09 -2.66 5.42
CA MET A 158 4.63 -2.23 4.10
C MET A 158 5.71 -2.40 3.04
N THR A 159 6.95 -2.02 3.36
CA THR A 159 8.08 -2.19 2.45
C THR A 159 8.29 -3.67 2.10
N THR A 160 8.23 -4.54 3.10
CA THR A 160 8.36 -5.99 2.90
C THR A 160 7.24 -6.54 2.02
N LEU A 161 6.01 -6.10 2.25
CA LEU A 161 4.85 -6.52 1.47
C LEU A 161 4.97 -6.07 0.01
N VAL A 162 5.37 -4.83 -0.19
CA VAL A 162 5.58 -4.25 -1.52
C VAL A 162 6.70 -4.97 -2.28
N GLU A 163 7.79 -5.30 -1.62
CA GLU A 163 8.88 -6.07 -2.24
C GLU A 163 8.44 -7.47 -2.66
N ALA A 164 7.65 -8.14 -1.81
CA ALA A 164 7.08 -9.45 -2.13
C ALA A 164 6.14 -9.36 -3.35
N ALA A 165 5.27 -8.35 -3.37
CA ALA A 165 4.37 -8.09 -4.48
C ALA A 165 5.13 -7.76 -5.78
N SER A 166 6.18 -6.97 -5.68
CA SER A 166 7.04 -6.59 -6.80
C SER A 166 7.68 -7.81 -7.46
N ARG A 167 8.18 -8.75 -6.66
CA ARG A 167 8.72 -10.01 -7.16
C ARG A 167 7.66 -10.85 -7.87
N ALA A 168 6.47 -10.84 -7.34
CA ALA A 168 5.33 -11.57 -7.88
C ALA A 168 4.85 -11.00 -9.21
N LEU A 169 4.79 -9.69 -9.32
CA LEU A 169 4.35 -8.99 -10.52
C LEU A 169 5.34 -9.12 -11.70
N ARG A 170 6.54 -9.62 -11.43
CA ARG A 170 7.60 -9.81 -12.41
C ARG A 170 7.36 -10.96 -13.38
N VAL A 171 6.56 -11.90 -12.99
CA VAL A 171 6.34 -13.15 -13.72
C VAL A 171 5.52 -12.96 -15.01
#